data_60cd7482589bcc60af601687abb6e257
#
_entry.id   60cd7482589bcc60af601687abb6e257
#
_cell.length_a   1.000
_cell.length_b   1.000
_cell.length_c   1.000
_cell.angle_alpha   90.00
_cell.angle_beta   90.00
_cell.angle_gamma   90.00
#
_symmetry.space_group_name_H-M   'P 1'
#
loop_
_entity.id
_entity.type
_entity.pdbx_description
1 polymer ?
#
loop_
_entity_poly.entity_id
_entity_poly.type
_entity_poly.pdbx_seq_one_letter_code
_entity_poly.pdbx_strand_id
1 'polypeptide(L)'
;MKDKLLLPILVLISLLLIFSSFVKTLTLTQPIETEIAKQNTSEYPIAKIPLEGFVRANVSVDAILVDRAQVSLRAGCYLIQATTDACVANAIEKGLEEKIDVRPTVYDVISDAFKNLGIKVLAVKIVEMRENTFIGQLIIQQKDKVLALDIRPSDATAIALRTKAPIYINETLAKEVGKYIC
;
A
#
# COMPACT_ATOMS: atom_id res chain seq x y z
N MET A 1 58.85 -46.01 19.01
CA MET A 1 57.40 -46.27 19.16
C MET A 1 56.55 -45.04 19.44
N LYS A 2 57.12 -43.84 19.65
CA LYS A 2 56.40 -42.64 20.00
C LYS A 2 55.81 -41.89 18.77
N ASP A 3 56.43 -42.07 17.60
CA ASP A 3 56.03 -41.26 16.39
C ASP A 3 54.77 -41.76 15.68
N LYS A 4 54.37 -43.01 15.88
CA LYS A 4 53.17 -43.59 15.26
C LYS A 4 51.84 -43.06 15.87
N LEU A 5 51.89 -42.48 17.05
CA LEU A 5 50.72 -41.96 17.75
C LEU A 5 50.49 -40.46 17.49
N LEU A 6 51.53 -39.70 17.06
CA LEU A 6 51.51 -38.31 16.88
C LEU A 6 50.68 -37.88 15.64
N LEU A 7 50.78 -38.65 14.58
CA LEU A 7 50.10 -38.36 13.31
C LEU A 7 48.56 -38.39 13.42
N PRO A 8 47.93 -39.43 14.03
CA PRO A 8 46.48 -39.45 14.19
C PRO A 8 45.97 -38.35 15.12
N ILE A 9 46.75 -37.94 16.13
CA ILE A 9 46.38 -36.86 17.05
C ILE A 9 46.38 -35.51 16.32
N LEU A 10 47.36 -35.21 15.47
CA LEU A 10 47.41 -34.02 14.66
C LEU A 10 46.25 -33.95 13.66
N VAL A 11 45.87 -35.03 13.03
CA VAL A 11 44.72 -35.11 12.12
C VAL A 11 43.41 -34.84 12.87
N LEU A 12 43.24 -35.36 14.07
CA LEU A 12 42.04 -35.14 14.90
C LEU A 12 41.91 -33.67 15.32
N ILE A 13 43.02 -33.03 15.69
CA ILE A 13 43.04 -31.59 16.05
C ILE A 13 42.70 -30.71 14.85
N SER A 14 43.23 -31.05 13.67
CA SER A 14 42.92 -30.29 12.45
C SER A 14 41.43 -30.40 12.05
N LEU A 15 40.83 -31.59 12.17
CA LEU A 15 39.42 -31.84 11.94
C LEU A 15 38.53 -31.07 12.93
N LEU A 16 38.91 -31.01 14.20
CA LEU A 16 38.18 -30.23 15.23
C LEU A 16 38.24 -28.73 14.96
N LEU A 17 39.36 -28.20 14.49
CA LEU A 17 39.50 -26.80 14.13
C LEU A 17 38.65 -26.41 12.91
N ILE A 18 38.63 -27.29 11.89
CA ILE A 18 37.77 -27.10 10.69
C ILE A 18 36.30 -27.15 11.08
N PHE A 19 35.90 -28.10 11.92
CA PHE A 19 34.52 -28.21 12.40
C PHE A 19 34.09 -27.00 13.25
N SER A 20 34.99 -26.51 14.12
CA SER A 20 34.76 -25.30 14.91
C SER A 20 34.58 -24.06 14.02
N SER A 21 35.36 -23.93 12.94
CA SER A 21 35.19 -22.83 11.96
C SER A 21 33.91 -22.94 11.18
N PHE A 22 33.51 -24.18 10.83
CA PHE A 22 32.25 -24.41 10.08
C PHE A 22 31.03 -24.12 10.94
N VAL A 23 31.04 -24.47 12.22
CA VAL A 23 29.95 -24.14 13.16
C VAL A 23 29.83 -22.62 13.35
N LYS A 24 30.94 -21.87 13.42
CA LYS A 24 30.94 -20.42 13.53
C LYS A 24 30.35 -19.73 12.29
N THR A 25 30.60 -20.28 11.08
CA THR A 25 29.98 -19.74 9.85
C THR A 25 28.50 -20.06 9.77
N LEU A 26 28.05 -21.20 10.29
CA LEU A 26 26.63 -21.58 10.30
C LEU A 26 25.79 -20.70 11.28
N THR A 27 26.40 -20.22 12.37
CA THR A 27 25.72 -19.35 13.34
C THR A 27 25.65 -17.87 12.90
N LEU A 28 26.38 -17.48 11.84
CA LEU A 28 26.34 -16.14 11.27
C LEU A 28 25.22 -15.92 10.23
N THR A 29 24.56 -17.00 9.78
CA THR A 29 23.34 -16.90 8.98
C THR A 29 22.11 -16.89 9.90
N GLN A 30 22.00 -15.87 10.74
CA GLN A 30 20.72 -15.54 11.37
C GLN A 30 19.77 -15.08 10.27
N PRO A 31 18.56 -15.62 10.18
CA PRO A 31 17.59 -15.14 9.24
C PRO A 31 17.30 -13.66 9.53
N ILE A 32 17.27 -12.86 8.48
CA ILE A 32 16.98 -11.41 8.50
C ILE A 32 15.65 -11.06 9.22
N GLU A 33 14.81 -12.07 9.47
CA GLU A 33 13.54 -11.92 10.16
C GLU A 33 13.61 -11.45 11.63
N THR A 34 14.73 -11.64 12.32
CA THR A 34 14.80 -11.35 13.77
C THR A 34 15.14 -9.90 14.10
N GLU A 35 15.69 -9.13 13.20
CA GLU A 35 15.99 -7.71 13.45
C GLU A 35 14.83 -6.78 13.09
N ILE A 36 13.94 -7.19 12.18
CA ILE A 36 12.76 -6.38 11.78
C ILE A 36 11.70 -6.36 12.90
N ALA A 37 11.67 -7.36 13.78
CA ALA A 37 10.65 -7.51 14.82
C ALA A 37 10.86 -6.66 16.08
N LYS A 38 11.98 -5.95 16.21
CA LYS A 38 12.31 -5.12 17.39
C LYS A 38 12.38 -3.61 17.13
N GLN A 39 11.85 -3.11 16.01
CA GLN A 39 11.60 -1.69 15.94
C GLN A 39 10.39 -1.38 16.82
N ASN A 40 10.67 -0.75 17.96
CA ASN A 40 9.68 -0.09 18.80
C ASN A 40 8.68 0.63 17.89
N THR A 41 7.45 0.12 17.83
CA THR A 41 6.31 0.84 17.33
C THR A 41 6.00 1.97 18.32
N SER A 42 6.82 3.02 18.34
CA SER A 42 6.34 4.28 18.84
C SER A 42 5.23 4.68 17.86
N GLU A 43 3.99 4.51 18.30
CA GLU A 43 2.82 4.83 17.48
C GLU A 43 2.80 6.35 17.30
N TYR A 44 3.31 6.81 16.17
CA TYR A 44 3.26 8.22 15.82
C TYR A 44 1.79 8.64 15.72
N PRO A 45 1.43 9.80 16.30
CA PRO A 45 0.07 10.29 16.21
C PRO A 45 -0.34 10.45 14.74
N ILE A 46 -1.58 10.05 14.44
CA ILE A 46 -2.13 10.21 13.08
C ILE A 46 -2.26 11.70 12.79
N ALA A 47 -1.63 12.14 11.71
CA ALA A 47 -1.67 13.53 11.31
C ALA A 47 -3.09 13.95 10.92
N LYS A 48 -3.49 15.14 11.38
CA LYS A 48 -4.73 15.77 10.93
C LYS A 48 -4.49 16.39 9.55
N ILE A 49 -5.29 15.98 8.58
CA ILE A 49 -5.27 16.55 7.22
C ILE A 49 -6.32 17.66 7.10
N PRO A 50 -6.04 18.74 6.38
CA PRO A 50 -7.03 19.80 6.13
C PRO A 50 -8.11 19.27 5.18
N LEU A 51 -9.36 19.24 5.66
CA LEU A 51 -10.53 18.78 4.90
C LEU A 51 -11.53 19.91 4.65
N GLU A 52 -11.18 21.14 4.96
CA GLU A 52 -12.02 22.30 4.66
C GLU A 52 -12.29 22.39 3.16
N GLY A 53 -13.56 22.56 2.78
CA GLY A 53 -14.00 22.57 1.39
C GLY A 53 -13.99 21.20 0.69
N PHE A 54 -13.87 20.10 1.47
CA PHE A 54 -13.94 18.74 0.95
C PHE A 54 -15.09 17.96 1.58
N VAL A 55 -15.81 17.20 0.77
CA VAL A 55 -16.90 16.33 1.20
C VAL A 55 -16.51 14.87 0.98
N ARG A 56 -16.86 14.01 1.92
CA ARG A 56 -16.63 12.56 1.82
C ARG A 56 -17.42 11.97 0.66
N ALA A 57 -16.77 11.13 -0.14
CA ALA A 57 -17.39 10.46 -1.27
C ALA A 57 -17.40 8.95 -1.06
N ASN A 58 -18.50 8.30 -1.49
CA ASN A 58 -18.59 6.87 -1.63
C ASN A 58 -18.45 6.52 -3.12
N VAL A 59 -17.74 5.43 -3.41
CA VAL A 59 -17.49 4.97 -4.77
C VAL A 59 -18.35 3.76 -5.10
N SER A 60 -18.75 3.65 -6.36
CA SER A 60 -19.34 2.43 -6.95
C SER A 60 -18.80 2.24 -8.37
N VAL A 61 -18.82 1.00 -8.84
CA VAL A 61 -18.55 0.67 -10.24
C VAL A 61 -19.89 0.39 -10.91
N ASP A 62 -20.22 1.18 -11.92
CA ASP A 62 -21.55 1.10 -12.56
C ASP A 62 -21.55 0.09 -13.71
N ALA A 63 -20.50 0.09 -14.54
CA ALA A 63 -20.36 -0.81 -15.68
C ALA A 63 -18.91 -1.01 -16.04
N ILE A 64 -18.54 -2.23 -16.41
CA ILE A 64 -17.22 -2.57 -16.97
C ILE A 64 -17.43 -3.03 -18.41
N LEU A 65 -16.82 -2.33 -19.37
CA LEU A 65 -16.76 -2.70 -20.78
C LEU A 65 -15.41 -3.38 -21.07
N VAL A 66 -15.11 -3.63 -22.32
CA VAL A 66 -13.90 -4.37 -22.71
C VAL A 66 -12.61 -3.65 -22.27
N ASP A 67 -12.51 -2.35 -22.50
CA ASP A 67 -11.32 -1.53 -22.25
C ASP A 67 -11.57 -0.39 -21.24
N ARG A 68 -12.81 -0.04 -20.98
CA ARG A 68 -13.23 1.08 -20.14
C ARG A 68 -14.29 0.68 -19.16
N ALA A 69 -14.41 1.48 -18.10
CA ALA A 69 -15.46 1.31 -17.12
C ALA A 69 -15.98 2.65 -16.65
N GLN A 70 -17.22 2.66 -16.21
CA GLN A 70 -17.85 3.81 -15.57
C GLN A 70 -17.83 3.61 -14.06
N VAL A 71 -17.30 4.60 -13.36
CA VAL A 71 -17.21 4.67 -11.90
C VAL A 71 -17.99 5.89 -11.43
N SER A 72 -18.80 5.73 -10.40
CA SER A 72 -19.55 6.79 -9.77
C SER A 72 -19.00 7.13 -8.39
N LEU A 73 -18.99 8.42 -8.07
CA LEU A 73 -18.68 8.98 -6.76
C LEU A 73 -19.91 9.72 -6.25
N ARG A 74 -20.47 9.26 -5.12
CA ARG A 74 -21.55 9.97 -4.44
C ARG A 74 -20.98 10.81 -3.32
N ALA A 75 -21.08 12.12 -3.45
CA ALA A 75 -20.58 13.13 -2.52
C ALA A 75 -21.75 13.99 -2.02
N GLY A 76 -22.30 13.66 -0.86
CA GLY A 76 -23.55 14.27 -0.39
C GLY A 76 -24.70 14.05 -1.38
N CYS A 77 -25.26 15.16 -1.88
CA CYS A 77 -26.35 15.16 -2.87
C CYS A 77 -25.87 15.20 -4.34
N TYR A 78 -24.58 14.97 -4.60
CA TYR A 78 -24.03 15.02 -5.94
C TYR A 78 -23.50 13.65 -6.36
N LEU A 79 -23.86 13.22 -7.57
CA LEU A 79 -23.34 12.02 -8.23
C LEU A 79 -22.42 12.44 -9.36
N ILE A 80 -21.16 12.10 -9.23
CA ILE A 80 -20.10 12.36 -10.20
C ILE A 80 -19.79 11.07 -10.93
N GLN A 81 -19.87 11.06 -12.26
CA GLN A 81 -19.56 9.91 -13.08
C GLN A 81 -18.27 10.15 -13.85
N ALA A 82 -17.37 9.19 -13.82
CA ALA A 82 -16.10 9.26 -14.48
C ALA A 82 -15.79 7.94 -15.20
N THR A 83 -15.06 8.05 -16.30
CA THR A 83 -14.57 6.87 -17.04
C THR A 83 -13.14 6.56 -16.61
N THR A 84 -12.84 5.29 -16.41
CA THR A 84 -11.48 4.79 -16.13
C THR A 84 -11.21 3.52 -16.95
N ASP A 85 -9.97 3.01 -16.86
CA ASP A 85 -9.59 1.75 -17.50
C ASP A 85 -10.32 0.57 -16.82
N ALA A 86 -10.76 -0.41 -17.59
CA ALA A 86 -11.50 -1.57 -17.08
C ALA A 86 -10.73 -2.36 -16.00
N CYS A 87 -9.40 -2.46 -16.14
CA CYS A 87 -8.54 -3.12 -15.15
C CYS A 87 -8.52 -2.38 -13.81
N VAL A 88 -8.55 -1.03 -13.83
CA VAL A 88 -8.60 -0.21 -12.62
C VAL A 88 -9.97 -0.32 -11.94
N ALA A 89 -11.05 -0.27 -12.74
CA ALA A 89 -12.40 -0.44 -12.21
C ALA A 89 -12.61 -1.81 -11.57
N ASN A 90 -12.10 -2.89 -12.18
CA ASN A 90 -12.10 -4.23 -11.58
C ASN A 90 -11.33 -4.26 -10.25
N ALA A 91 -10.20 -3.54 -10.16
CA ALA A 91 -9.48 -3.40 -8.91
C ALA A 91 -10.29 -2.62 -7.85
N ILE A 92 -11.04 -1.59 -8.25
CA ILE A 92 -11.96 -0.85 -7.35
C ILE A 92 -13.08 -1.79 -6.87
N GLU A 93 -13.74 -2.52 -7.78
CA GLU A 93 -14.81 -3.46 -7.44
C GLU A 93 -14.35 -4.50 -6.42
N LYS A 94 -13.19 -5.13 -6.65
CA LYS A 94 -12.60 -6.07 -5.69
C LYS A 94 -12.23 -5.44 -4.37
N GLY A 95 -11.75 -4.19 -4.39
CA GLY A 95 -11.51 -3.44 -3.17
C GLY A 95 -12.79 -3.16 -2.36
N LEU A 96 -13.92 -2.89 -3.03
CA LEU A 96 -15.24 -2.75 -2.40
C LEU A 96 -15.74 -4.06 -1.80
N GLU A 97 -15.45 -5.18 -2.46
CA GLU A 97 -15.81 -6.52 -2.00
C GLU A 97 -14.82 -7.12 -0.99
N GLU A 98 -13.75 -6.42 -0.65
CA GLU A 98 -12.63 -6.91 0.20
C GLU A 98 -12.01 -8.22 -0.33
N LYS A 99 -11.99 -8.41 -1.65
CA LYS A 99 -11.46 -9.61 -2.30
C LYS A 99 -10.10 -9.37 -2.93
N ILE A 100 -9.25 -10.38 -2.85
CA ILE A 100 -7.96 -10.46 -3.56
C ILE A 100 -8.05 -11.61 -4.56
N ASP A 101 -7.56 -11.39 -5.78
CA ASP A 101 -7.49 -12.43 -6.80
C ASP A 101 -6.46 -13.52 -6.45
N VAL A 102 -6.50 -14.63 -7.19
CA VAL A 102 -5.47 -15.67 -7.13
C VAL A 102 -4.06 -15.09 -7.29
N ARG A 103 -3.93 -14.03 -8.08
CA ARG A 103 -2.70 -13.23 -8.15
C ARG A 103 -3.00 -11.81 -7.71
N PRO A 104 -2.23 -11.28 -6.73
CA PRO A 104 -2.38 -9.91 -6.28
C PRO A 104 -2.16 -8.91 -7.43
N THR A 105 -2.96 -7.87 -7.46
CA THR A 105 -2.77 -6.73 -8.36
C THR A 105 -1.69 -5.79 -7.80
N VAL A 106 -1.27 -4.81 -8.60
CA VAL A 106 -0.33 -3.76 -8.13
C VAL A 106 -0.88 -3.01 -6.92
N TYR A 107 -2.19 -2.81 -6.81
CA TYR A 107 -2.82 -2.12 -5.68
C TYR A 107 -2.76 -2.96 -4.39
N ASP A 108 -2.87 -4.28 -4.50
CA ASP A 108 -2.71 -5.20 -3.37
C ASP A 108 -1.26 -5.16 -2.87
N VAL A 109 -0.29 -5.24 -3.81
CA VAL A 109 1.14 -5.19 -3.50
C VAL A 109 1.54 -3.86 -2.86
N ILE A 110 1.05 -2.72 -3.38
CA ILE A 110 1.32 -1.40 -2.80
C ILE A 110 0.73 -1.31 -1.38
N SER A 111 -0.49 -1.78 -1.19
CA SER A 111 -1.16 -1.76 0.13
C SER A 111 -0.42 -2.62 1.15
N ASP A 112 0.06 -3.80 0.75
CA ASP A 112 0.89 -4.66 1.59
C ASP A 112 2.25 -4.03 1.89
N ALA A 113 2.89 -3.41 0.91
CA ALA A 113 4.14 -2.68 1.11
C ALA A 113 3.95 -1.52 2.11
N PHE A 114 2.89 -0.73 1.97
CA PHE A 114 2.59 0.34 2.91
C PHE A 114 2.41 -0.19 4.32
N LYS A 115 1.62 -1.25 4.50
CA LYS A 115 1.40 -1.89 5.78
C LYS A 115 2.71 -2.38 6.42
N ASN A 116 3.55 -3.09 5.65
CA ASN A 116 4.80 -3.65 6.16
C ASN A 116 5.88 -2.58 6.43
N LEU A 117 5.85 -1.45 5.72
CA LEU A 117 6.75 -0.32 5.93
C LEU A 117 6.22 0.71 6.96
N GLY A 118 5.09 0.43 7.60
CA GLY A 118 4.48 1.35 8.57
C GLY A 118 3.97 2.65 7.94
N ILE A 119 3.59 2.62 6.67
CA ILE A 119 2.98 3.76 5.96
C ILE A 119 1.47 3.67 6.13
N LYS A 120 0.85 4.75 6.62
CA LYS A 120 -0.61 4.88 6.72
C LYS A 120 -1.15 5.72 5.56
N VAL A 121 -2.15 5.23 4.86
CA VAL A 121 -2.93 6.06 3.92
C VAL A 121 -3.96 6.82 4.74
N LEU A 122 -3.85 8.14 4.74
CA LEU A 122 -4.73 9.02 5.54
C LEU A 122 -6.02 9.35 4.80
N ALA A 123 -5.93 9.62 3.51
CA ALA A 123 -7.08 9.92 2.65
C ALA A 123 -6.68 9.93 1.17
N VAL A 124 -7.69 9.85 0.32
CA VAL A 124 -7.64 10.30 -1.07
C VAL A 124 -8.40 11.62 -1.17
N LYS A 125 -7.84 12.59 -1.89
CA LYS A 125 -8.50 13.86 -2.21
C LYS A 125 -8.58 14.04 -3.72
N ILE A 126 -9.78 14.26 -4.25
CA ILE A 126 -10.00 14.67 -5.63
C ILE A 126 -10.15 16.20 -5.58
N VAL A 127 -9.13 16.90 -6.07
CA VAL A 127 -8.93 18.32 -5.76
C VAL A 127 -9.49 19.26 -6.81
N GLU A 128 -9.34 18.91 -8.07
CA GLU A 128 -9.76 19.73 -9.20
C GLU A 128 -9.97 18.91 -10.46
N MET A 129 -10.51 19.53 -11.49
CA MET A 129 -10.52 19.01 -12.86
C MET A 129 -9.75 19.98 -13.76
N ARG A 130 -8.79 19.46 -14.51
CA ARG A 130 -7.96 20.22 -15.43
C ARG A 130 -7.98 19.52 -16.79
N GLU A 131 -8.29 20.26 -17.86
CA GLU A 131 -8.36 19.72 -19.23
C GLU A 131 -9.19 18.43 -19.31
N ASN A 132 -10.37 18.46 -18.70
CA ASN A 132 -11.28 17.30 -18.62
C ASN A 132 -10.72 16.07 -17.89
N THR A 133 -9.69 16.26 -17.06
CA THR A 133 -9.07 15.20 -16.27
C THR A 133 -9.15 15.54 -14.78
N PHE A 134 -9.66 14.63 -13.97
CA PHE A 134 -9.66 14.77 -12.52
C PHE A 134 -8.26 14.61 -11.95
N ILE A 135 -7.87 15.53 -11.09
CA ILE A 135 -6.58 15.51 -10.37
C ILE A 135 -6.82 14.98 -8.96
N GLY A 136 -6.04 13.96 -8.60
CA GLY A 136 -6.14 13.28 -7.32
C GLY A 136 -4.86 13.38 -6.51
N GLN A 137 -5.01 13.28 -5.21
CA GLN A 137 -3.91 13.20 -4.25
C GLN A 137 -4.12 12.00 -3.32
N LEU A 138 -3.09 11.18 -3.17
CA LEU A 138 -3.00 10.16 -2.13
C LEU A 138 -2.20 10.74 -0.96
N ILE A 139 -2.89 10.94 0.18
CA ILE A 139 -2.25 11.47 1.38
C ILE A 139 -1.78 10.30 2.23
N ILE A 140 -0.47 10.21 2.43
CA ILE A 140 0.15 9.14 3.20
C ILE A 140 0.97 9.71 4.35
N GLN A 141 1.11 8.92 5.42
CA GLN A 141 1.97 9.24 6.55
C GLN A 141 2.94 8.09 6.82
N GLN A 142 4.22 8.42 6.98
CA GLN A 142 5.21 7.52 7.52
C GLN A 142 5.94 8.23 8.67
N LYS A 143 5.77 7.70 9.88
CA LYS A 143 6.27 8.33 11.12
C LYS A 143 5.72 9.76 11.25
N ASP A 144 6.58 10.75 11.30
CA ASP A 144 6.28 12.18 11.39
C ASP A 144 6.09 12.86 10.02
N LYS A 145 6.38 12.16 8.92
CA LYS A 145 6.29 12.72 7.57
C LYS A 145 4.93 12.45 6.95
N VAL A 146 4.31 13.49 6.41
CA VAL A 146 3.09 13.41 5.61
C VAL A 146 3.40 13.84 4.17
N LEU A 147 2.98 13.06 3.21
CA LEU A 147 3.17 13.32 1.79
C LEU A 147 1.82 13.34 1.09
N ALA A 148 1.65 14.28 0.17
CA ALA A 148 0.55 14.31 -0.80
C ALA A 148 1.14 13.91 -2.16
N LEU A 149 0.81 12.71 -2.61
CA LEU A 149 1.30 12.18 -3.88
C LEU A 149 0.28 12.47 -4.98
N ASP A 150 0.75 13.02 -6.10
CA ASP A 150 -0.05 13.17 -7.30
C ASP A 150 -0.32 11.79 -7.93
N ILE A 151 -1.58 11.49 -8.18
CA ILE A 151 -2.01 10.17 -8.65
C ILE A 151 -3.39 10.29 -9.31
N ARG A 152 -3.68 9.47 -10.31
CA ARG A 152 -5.04 9.41 -10.86
C ARG A 152 -6.05 9.04 -9.78
N PRO A 153 -7.21 9.72 -9.69
CA PRO A 153 -8.23 9.42 -8.67
C PRO A 153 -8.66 7.96 -8.62
N SER A 154 -8.76 7.30 -9.77
CA SER A 154 -9.13 5.88 -9.84
C SER A 154 -8.09 4.95 -9.20
N ASP A 155 -6.78 5.19 -9.44
CA ASP A 155 -5.70 4.42 -8.83
C ASP A 155 -5.64 4.67 -7.32
N ALA A 156 -5.75 5.94 -6.90
CA ALA A 156 -5.81 6.30 -5.49
C ALA A 156 -7.01 5.63 -4.78
N THR A 157 -8.17 5.57 -5.45
CA THR A 157 -9.37 4.91 -4.94
C THR A 157 -9.14 3.41 -4.74
N ALA A 158 -8.50 2.74 -5.71
CA ALA A 158 -8.19 1.31 -5.59
C ALA A 158 -7.26 1.01 -4.40
N ILE A 159 -6.30 1.91 -4.10
CA ILE A 159 -5.44 1.81 -2.91
C ILE A 159 -6.23 2.13 -1.63
N ALA A 160 -7.04 3.20 -1.65
CA ALA A 160 -7.84 3.63 -0.49
C ALA A 160 -8.77 2.55 0.01
N LEU A 161 -9.44 1.83 -0.88
CA LEU A 161 -10.36 0.74 -0.53
C LEU A 161 -9.63 -0.40 0.20
N ARG A 162 -8.41 -0.75 -0.23
CA ARG A 162 -7.59 -1.79 0.41
C ARG A 162 -7.05 -1.38 1.76
N THR A 163 -6.78 -0.10 1.93
CA THR A 163 -6.26 0.47 3.19
C THR A 163 -7.35 1.02 4.10
N LYS A 164 -8.63 0.92 3.69
CA LYS A 164 -9.82 1.46 4.37
C LYS A 164 -9.71 2.97 4.62
N ALA A 165 -8.98 3.67 3.74
CA ALA A 165 -8.84 5.11 3.82
C ALA A 165 -10.05 5.84 3.23
N PRO A 166 -10.45 6.98 3.78
CA PRO A 166 -11.57 7.76 3.27
C PRO A 166 -11.21 8.47 1.95
N ILE A 167 -12.24 8.64 1.11
CA ILE A 167 -12.13 9.36 -0.16
C ILE A 167 -12.90 10.66 -0.01
N TYR A 168 -12.30 11.76 -0.45
CA TYR A 168 -12.89 13.09 -0.43
C TYR A 168 -12.81 13.75 -1.80
N ILE A 169 -13.78 14.58 -2.12
CA ILE A 169 -13.79 15.42 -3.32
C ILE A 169 -14.00 16.88 -2.91
N ASN A 170 -13.38 17.79 -3.62
CA ASN A 170 -13.63 19.22 -3.44
C ASN A 170 -15.13 19.51 -3.66
N GLU A 171 -15.73 20.20 -2.72
CA GLU A 171 -17.19 20.46 -2.72
C GLU A 171 -17.64 21.31 -3.91
N THR A 172 -16.84 22.32 -4.28
CA THR A 172 -17.11 23.15 -5.46
C THR A 172 -17.05 22.31 -6.73
N LEU A 173 -16.00 21.51 -6.89
CA LEU A 173 -15.88 20.59 -8.02
C LEU A 173 -17.07 19.61 -8.09
N ALA A 174 -17.47 19.03 -6.95
CA ALA A 174 -18.62 18.13 -6.91
C ALA A 174 -19.93 18.78 -7.37
N LYS A 175 -20.11 20.06 -7.05
CA LYS A 175 -21.27 20.87 -7.51
C LYS A 175 -21.19 21.19 -9.00
N GLU A 176 -19.99 21.48 -9.51
CA GLU A 176 -19.78 21.87 -10.92
C GLU A 176 -19.98 20.70 -11.88
N VAL A 177 -19.45 19.52 -11.56
CA VAL A 177 -19.44 18.38 -12.48
C VAL A 177 -20.46 17.30 -12.13
N GLY A 178 -21.02 17.33 -10.94
CA GLY A 178 -21.94 16.31 -10.44
C GLY A 178 -23.39 16.58 -10.78
N LYS A 179 -24.15 15.51 -11.00
CA LYS A 179 -25.61 15.57 -11.10
C LYS A 179 -26.20 15.64 -9.70
N TYR A 180 -27.08 16.61 -9.45
CA TYR A 180 -27.84 16.68 -8.20
C TYR A 180 -28.86 15.54 -8.12
N ILE A 181 -28.89 14.80 -6.99
CA ILE A 181 -29.68 13.57 -6.79
C ILE A 181 -30.55 13.58 -5.53
N CYS A 182 -30.55 14.65 -4.72
CA CYS A 182 -31.51 14.85 -3.64
C CYS A 182 -32.71 15.65 -4.12
#